data_ad1c97be6bb4ee1130c4c0ab89d5929e
#
_entry.id   ad1c97be6bb4ee1130c4c0ab89d5929e
#
_cell.length_a   1.000
_cell.length_b   1.000
_cell.length_c   1.000
_cell.angle_alpha   90.00
_cell.angle_beta   90.00
_cell.angle_gamma   90.00
#
_symmetry.space_group_name_H-M   'P 1'
#
loop_
_entity.id
_entity.type
_entity.pdbx_description
1 polymer ?
#
loop_
_entity_poly.entity_id
_entity_poly.type
_entity_poly.pdbx_seq_one_letter_code
_entity_poly.pdbx_strand_id
1 'polypeptide(L)'
;MNEVQKEKLVRALLYAAVGLSIVILPIIVVWVIANGVGAISLEFLTGRPYRFEYGGIYPQIAGSLYLVSLCTLLGGPLGIASAIYLAEYAPDNVVTRTVRFFTETLAGMPSIVIGLFGLQFLVYYLKLKTSLLAGAVSLSFMMLPWTIRASEEAIKVVPQEYREASLAMGATKWQTILRVVLPAAVPGIVTGVLLGMGKAIGETAVVWLTAGSGLSIVFMLMSTTASEARTPNSTARHKLALALPTPPRTKPFSRSAVSRG
;
A
#
# COMPACT_ATOMS: atom_id res chain seq x y z
N MET A 1 34.19 -35.03 -7.85
CA MET A 1 33.51 -34.16 -8.82
C MET A 1 34.43 -32.94 -9.01
N ASN A 2 34.92 -32.76 -10.24
CA ASN A 2 35.86 -31.67 -10.55
C ASN A 2 35.15 -30.33 -10.46
N GLU A 3 35.88 -29.24 -10.12
CA GLU A 3 35.29 -27.90 -9.96
C GLU A 3 34.47 -27.48 -11.18
N VAL A 4 34.93 -27.81 -12.40
CA VAL A 4 34.21 -27.57 -13.66
C VAL A 4 32.84 -28.29 -13.71
N GLN A 5 32.74 -29.49 -13.14
CA GLN A 5 31.47 -30.24 -13.10
C GLN A 5 30.50 -29.62 -12.08
N LYS A 6 31.00 -29.15 -10.94
CA LYS A 6 30.21 -28.41 -9.94
C LYS A 6 29.65 -27.15 -10.55
N GLU A 7 30.48 -26.38 -11.25
CA GLU A 7 30.04 -25.12 -11.89
C GLU A 7 28.97 -25.37 -12.96
N LYS A 8 29.15 -26.39 -13.81
CA LYS A 8 28.11 -26.75 -14.80
C LYS A 8 26.79 -27.19 -14.16
N LEU A 9 26.85 -27.94 -13.06
CA LEU A 9 25.68 -28.39 -12.32
C LEU A 9 24.93 -27.18 -11.70
N VAL A 10 25.68 -26.26 -11.05
CA VAL A 10 25.09 -25.03 -10.45
C VAL A 10 24.43 -24.17 -11.53
N ARG A 11 25.10 -23.98 -12.67
CA ARG A 11 24.51 -23.23 -13.80
C ARG A 11 23.24 -23.90 -14.34
N ALA A 12 23.25 -25.21 -14.49
CA ALA A 12 22.08 -25.96 -14.95
C ALA A 12 20.90 -25.84 -13.98
N LEU A 13 21.16 -25.93 -12.67
CA LEU A 13 20.15 -25.74 -11.64
C LEU A 13 19.57 -24.29 -11.65
N LEU A 14 20.44 -23.29 -11.81
CA LEU A 14 20.00 -21.90 -11.92
C LEU A 14 19.14 -21.68 -13.17
N TYR A 15 19.54 -22.19 -14.33
CA TYR A 15 18.73 -22.08 -15.55
C TYR A 15 17.41 -22.85 -15.42
N ALA A 16 17.41 -24.01 -14.78
CA ALA A 16 16.18 -24.76 -14.53
C ALA A 16 15.24 -23.99 -13.58
N ALA A 17 15.75 -23.40 -12.51
CA ALA A 17 14.95 -22.59 -11.58
C ALA A 17 14.36 -21.34 -12.27
N VAL A 18 15.17 -20.63 -13.06
CA VAL A 18 14.71 -19.48 -13.84
C VAL A 18 13.67 -19.91 -14.88
N GLY A 19 13.94 -20.97 -15.64
CA GLY A 19 13.00 -21.51 -16.62
C GLY A 19 11.67 -21.92 -15.99
N LEU A 20 11.72 -22.59 -14.85
CA LEU A 20 10.52 -22.99 -14.10
C LEU A 20 9.69 -21.75 -13.65
N SER A 21 10.36 -20.72 -13.15
CA SER A 21 9.69 -19.48 -12.72
C SER A 21 9.03 -18.74 -13.90
N ILE A 22 9.73 -18.68 -15.05
CA ILE A 22 9.20 -18.06 -16.28
C ILE A 22 7.99 -18.81 -16.83
N VAL A 23 7.89 -20.13 -16.60
CA VAL A 23 6.77 -20.94 -17.08
C VAL A 23 5.60 -20.94 -16.09
N ILE A 24 5.85 -21.13 -14.80
CA ILE A 24 4.80 -21.24 -13.79
C ILE A 24 4.01 -19.93 -13.65
N LEU A 25 4.69 -18.79 -13.60
CA LEU A 25 4.03 -17.51 -13.38
C LEU A 25 3.00 -17.17 -14.46
N PRO A 26 3.33 -17.25 -15.77
CA PRO A 26 2.33 -17.05 -16.83
C PRO A 26 1.21 -18.07 -16.80
N ILE A 27 1.48 -19.34 -16.49
CA ILE A 27 0.45 -20.38 -16.40
C ILE A 27 -0.58 -19.99 -15.33
N ILE A 28 -0.13 -19.59 -14.14
CA ILE A 28 -1.03 -19.16 -13.07
C ILE A 28 -1.85 -17.94 -13.52
N VAL A 29 -1.21 -16.93 -14.09
CA VAL A 29 -1.88 -15.69 -14.57
C VAL A 29 -2.92 -16.03 -15.64
N VAL A 30 -2.56 -16.82 -16.65
CA VAL A 30 -3.48 -17.22 -17.72
C VAL A 30 -4.65 -18.04 -17.17
N TRP A 31 -4.37 -18.96 -16.25
CA TRP A 31 -5.42 -19.77 -15.61
C TRP A 31 -6.42 -18.92 -14.82
N VAL A 32 -5.92 -17.96 -14.01
CA VAL A 32 -6.76 -17.04 -13.25
C VAL A 32 -7.60 -16.16 -14.19
N ILE A 33 -7.00 -15.61 -15.24
CA ILE A 33 -7.70 -14.78 -16.22
C ILE A 33 -8.76 -15.61 -16.94
N ALA A 34 -8.40 -16.79 -17.46
CA ALA A 34 -9.34 -17.63 -18.22
C ALA A 34 -10.57 -18.04 -17.42
N ASN A 35 -10.41 -18.27 -16.10
CA ASN A 35 -11.52 -18.64 -15.23
C ASN A 35 -12.26 -17.42 -14.64
N GLY A 36 -11.62 -16.24 -14.59
CA GLY A 36 -12.16 -15.03 -13.97
C GLY A 36 -12.85 -14.05 -14.94
N VAL A 37 -12.44 -14.03 -16.21
CA VAL A 37 -12.94 -13.04 -17.20
C VAL A 37 -14.45 -13.09 -17.38
N GLY A 38 -15.05 -14.28 -17.36
CA GLY A 38 -16.49 -14.47 -17.49
C GLY A 38 -17.32 -13.89 -16.34
N ALA A 39 -16.72 -13.66 -15.18
CA ALA A 39 -17.37 -13.07 -14.01
C ALA A 39 -17.30 -11.52 -14.01
N ILE A 40 -16.48 -10.92 -14.86
CA ILE A 40 -16.31 -9.48 -14.93
C ILE A 40 -17.44 -8.89 -15.76
N SER A 41 -18.39 -8.26 -15.07
CA SER A 41 -19.48 -7.49 -15.69
C SER A 41 -19.39 -6.02 -15.25
N LEU A 42 -20.05 -5.11 -15.98
CA LEU A 42 -20.13 -3.71 -15.59
C LEU A 42 -20.81 -3.56 -14.22
N GLU A 43 -21.82 -4.37 -13.96
CA GLU A 43 -22.51 -4.43 -12.66
C GLU A 43 -21.58 -4.86 -11.54
N PHE A 44 -20.71 -5.86 -11.77
CA PHE A 44 -19.69 -6.30 -10.83
C PHE A 44 -18.66 -5.18 -10.52
N LEU A 45 -18.25 -4.40 -11.51
CA LEU A 45 -17.28 -3.31 -11.32
C LEU A 45 -17.90 -2.09 -10.63
N THR A 46 -19.17 -1.76 -10.90
CA THR A 46 -19.83 -0.54 -10.40
C THR A 46 -20.77 -0.81 -9.23
N GLY A 47 -21.12 -2.06 -9.00
CA GLY A 47 -22.02 -2.48 -7.94
C GLY A 47 -21.45 -2.29 -6.54
N ARG A 48 -22.37 -2.17 -5.56
CA ARG A 48 -22.01 -2.24 -4.14
C ARG A 48 -22.07 -3.69 -3.66
N PRO A 49 -21.16 -4.11 -2.78
CA PRO A 49 -21.22 -5.46 -2.21
C PRO A 49 -22.51 -5.64 -1.41
N TYR A 50 -23.26 -6.70 -1.72
CA TYR A 50 -24.50 -7.06 -1.05
C TYR A 50 -24.38 -8.49 -0.52
N ARG A 51 -23.99 -8.67 0.73
CA ARG A 51 -23.55 -9.92 1.36
C ARG A 51 -22.17 -10.37 0.84
N PHE A 52 -21.55 -11.33 1.59
CA PHE A 52 -20.19 -11.81 1.31
C PHE A 52 -20.02 -12.51 -0.06
N GLU A 53 -21.10 -12.96 -0.67
CA GLU A 53 -21.08 -13.77 -1.90
C GLU A 53 -21.60 -13.05 -3.13
N TYR A 54 -22.28 -11.91 -2.99
CA TYR A 54 -22.92 -11.21 -4.09
C TYR A 54 -22.63 -9.71 -4.04
N GLY A 55 -22.47 -9.11 -5.21
CA GLY A 55 -22.32 -7.67 -5.37
C GLY A 55 -21.05 -7.29 -6.11
N GLY A 56 -20.76 -5.99 -6.16
CA GLY A 56 -19.64 -5.45 -6.89
C GLY A 56 -18.45 -5.11 -6.02
N ILE A 57 -17.36 -4.70 -6.68
CA ILE A 57 -16.08 -4.34 -6.08
C ILE A 57 -15.79 -2.83 -6.11
N TYR A 58 -16.79 -2.00 -6.45
CA TYR A 58 -16.61 -0.55 -6.55
C TYR A 58 -16.00 0.10 -5.30
N PRO A 59 -16.47 -0.21 -4.06
CA PRO A 59 -15.88 0.40 -2.87
C PRO A 59 -14.41 0.04 -2.64
N GLN A 60 -14.00 -1.17 -3.04
CA GLN A 60 -12.61 -1.62 -2.94
C GLN A 60 -11.72 -0.89 -3.95
N ILE A 61 -12.21 -0.71 -5.19
CA ILE A 61 -11.50 0.07 -6.21
C ILE A 61 -11.35 1.53 -5.75
N ALA A 62 -12.46 2.16 -5.34
CA ALA A 62 -12.45 3.54 -4.86
C ALA A 62 -11.56 3.69 -3.60
N GLY A 63 -11.68 2.77 -2.64
CA GLY A 63 -10.86 2.77 -1.42
C GLY A 63 -9.37 2.67 -1.71
N SER A 64 -8.96 1.78 -2.62
CA SER A 64 -7.55 1.66 -3.05
C SER A 64 -7.05 2.93 -3.72
N LEU A 65 -7.85 3.56 -4.58
CA LEU A 65 -7.49 4.80 -5.25
C LEU A 65 -7.33 5.96 -4.25
N TYR A 66 -8.26 6.11 -3.30
CA TYR A 66 -8.15 7.11 -2.23
C TYR A 66 -6.93 6.87 -1.33
N LEU A 67 -6.67 5.61 -0.96
CA LEU A 67 -5.53 5.23 -0.13
C LEU A 67 -4.20 5.59 -0.79
N VAL A 68 -4.02 5.21 -2.05
CA VAL A 68 -2.80 5.49 -2.81
C VAL A 68 -2.64 6.99 -3.03
N SER A 69 -3.71 7.71 -3.38
CA SER A 69 -3.67 9.15 -3.57
C SER A 69 -3.27 9.88 -2.28
N LEU A 70 -3.86 9.50 -1.15
CA LEU A 70 -3.56 10.11 0.15
C LEU A 70 -2.15 9.74 0.64
N CYS A 71 -1.75 8.49 0.47
CA CYS A 71 -0.38 8.03 0.77
C CYS A 71 0.66 8.82 -0.06
N THR A 72 0.41 9.01 -1.35
CA THR A 72 1.29 9.76 -2.24
C THR A 72 1.33 11.25 -1.90
N LEU A 73 0.19 11.83 -1.55
CA LEU A 73 0.11 13.23 -1.12
C LEU A 73 0.90 13.49 0.18
N LEU A 74 0.94 12.52 1.09
CA LEU A 74 1.70 12.61 2.34
C LEU A 74 3.17 12.23 2.15
N GLY A 75 3.43 11.06 1.57
CA GLY A 75 4.76 10.48 1.47
C GLY A 75 5.61 11.08 0.33
N GLY A 76 4.98 11.44 -0.79
CA GLY A 76 5.69 11.98 -1.95
C GLY A 76 6.45 13.28 -1.64
N PRO A 77 5.78 14.35 -1.19
CA PRO A 77 6.45 15.62 -0.86
C PRO A 77 7.51 15.47 0.23
N LEU A 78 7.23 14.68 1.28
CA LEU A 78 8.19 14.42 2.35
C LEU A 78 9.43 13.66 1.83
N GLY A 79 9.22 12.66 0.98
CA GLY A 79 10.29 11.90 0.35
C GLY A 79 11.17 12.75 -0.55
N ILE A 80 10.55 13.58 -1.41
CA ILE A 80 11.26 14.50 -2.30
C ILE A 80 12.04 15.54 -1.51
N ALA A 81 11.43 16.18 -0.50
CA ALA A 81 12.11 17.16 0.35
C ALA A 81 13.31 16.55 1.07
N SER A 82 13.15 15.33 1.60
CA SER A 82 14.25 14.58 2.23
C SER A 82 15.37 14.26 1.24
N ALA A 83 15.03 13.86 0.02
CA ALA A 83 15.99 13.57 -1.04
C ALA A 83 16.80 14.81 -1.46
N ILE A 84 16.12 15.96 -1.61
CA ILE A 84 16.78 17.24 -1.91
C ILE A 84 17.77 17.59 -0.80
N TYR A 85 17.34 17.46 0.46
CA TYR A 85 18.23 17.72 1.60
C TYR A 85 19.45 16.81 1.58
N LEU A 86 19.24 15.49 1.42
CA LEU A 86 20.31 14.49 1.42
C LEU A 86 21.28 14.60 0.23
N ALA A 87 20.79 15.06 -0.92
CA ALA A 87 21.60 15.21 -2.13
C ALA A 87 22.39 16.52 -2.16
N GLU A 88 21.78 17.64 -1.71
CA GLU A 88 22.33 18.97 -1.95
C GLU A 88 22.86 19.67 -0.69
N TYR A 89 22.34 19.34 0.49
CA TYR A 89 22.67 20.04 1.74
C TYR A 89 23.39 19.19 2.76
N ALA A 90 23.13 17.89 2.78
CA ALA A 90 23.65 17.04 3.83
C ALA A 90 25.18 16.85 3.71
N PRO A 91 25.97 17.21 4.73
CA PRO A 91 27.40 16.94 4.74
C PRO A 91 27.64 15.43 4.85
N ASP A 92 28.78 14.96 4.31
CA ASP A 92 29.17 13.55 4.50
C ASP A 92 29.72 13.31 5.90
N ASN A 93 28.82 13.16 6.86
CA ASN A 93 29.11 12.92 8.26
C ASN A 93 28.37 11.68 8.79
N VAL A 94 28.63 11.33 10.05
CA VAL A 94 28.01 10.17 10.72
C VAL A 94 26.49 10.28 10.74
N VAL A 95 25.94 11.48 10.94
CA VAL A 95 24.49 11.70 11.00
C VAL A 95 23.83 11.37 9.66
N THR A 96 24.37 11.88 8.56
CA THR A 96 23.84 11.62 7.21
C THR A 96 23.92 10.13 6.85
N ARG A 97 25.03 9.47 7.19
CA ARG A 97 25.18 8.01 7.02
C ARG A 97 24.16 7.24 7.84
N THR A 98 23.92 7.66 9.06
CA THR A 98 22.89 7.06 9.94
C THR A 98 21.49 7.21 9.35
N VAL A 99 21.14 8.40 8.85
CA VAL A 99 19.84 8.61 8.19
C VAL A 99 19.66 7.71 6.97
N ARG A 100 20.69 7.61 6.11
CA ARG A 100 20.66 6.69 4.95
C ARG A 100 20.51 5.24 5.38
N PHE A 101 21.27 4.82 6.42
CA PHE A 101 21.17 3.46 6.97
C PHE A 101 19.76 3.15 7.48
N PHE A 102 19.12 4.06 8.22
CA PHE A 102 17.73 3.86 8.66
C PHE A 102 16.74 3.84 7.51
N THR A 103 16.94 4.67 6.49
CA THR A 103 16.10 4.65 5.28
C THR A 103 16.21 3.31 4.55
N GLU A 104 17.41 2.77 4.41
CA GLU A 104 17.66 1.45 3.81
C GLU A 104 17.07 0.31 4.67
N THR A 105 17.23 0.39 5.97
CA THR A 105 16.65 -0.57 6.92
C THR A 105 15.13 -0.59 6.82
N LEU A 106 14.50 0.59 6.73
CA LEU A 106 13.05 0.70 6.58
C LEU A 106 12.56 0.09 5.23
N ALA A 107 13.34 0.27 4.15
CA ALA A 107 13.03 -0.36 2.86
C ALA A 107 13.08 -1.90 2.92
N GLY A 108 13.95 -2.47 3.76
CA GLY A 108 14.11 -3.92 3.96
C GLY A 108 13.16 -4.53 4.99
N MET A 109 12.38 -3.73 5.72
CA MET A 109 11.50 -4.26 6.76
C MET A 109 10.32 -5.05 6.15
N PRO A 110 9.96 -6.22 6.73
CA PRO A 110 8.75 -6.93 6.34
C PRO A 110 7.51 -6.05 6.53
N SER A 111 6.62 -6.02 5.54
CA SER A 111 5.42 -5.16 5.55
C SER A 111 4.50 -5.43 6.75
N ILE A 112 4.43 -6.68 7.20
CA ILE A 112 3.66 -7.04 8.39
C ILE A 112 4.13 -6.30 9.66
N VAL A 113 5.44 -6.05 9.80
CA VAL A 113 6.00 -5.32 10.95
C VAL A 113 5.56 -3.86 10.92
N ILE A 114 5.62 -3.22 9.74
CA ILE A 114 5.14 -1.85 9.55
C ILE A 114 3.62 -1.77 9.79
N GLY A 115 2.88 -2.78 9.32
CA GLY A 115 1.45 -2.88 9.57
C GLY A 115 1.10 -3.03 11.05
N LEU A 116 1.83 -3.87 11.79
CA LEU A 116 1.66 -4.04 13.25
C LEU A 116 2.04 -2.77 14.02
N PHE A 117 3.11 -2.09 13.61
CA PHE A 117 3.46 -0.78 14.17
C PHE A 117 2.34 0.23 13.92
N GLY A 118 1.84 0.31 12.69
CA GLY A 118 0.72 1.19 12.34
C GLY A 118 -0.54 0.87 13.16
N LEU A 119 -0.87 -0.41 13.31
CA LEU A 119 -1.99 -0.86 14.15
C LEU A 119 -1.81 -0.42 15.60
N GLN A 120 -0.64 -0.70 16.20
CA GLN A 120 -0.39 -0.40 17.60
C GLN A 120 -0.31 1.11 17.86
N PHE A 121 0.43 1.84 17.01
CA PHE A 121 0.70 3.24 17.22
C PHE A 121 -0.43 4.16 16.71
N LEU A 122 -0.85 3.99 15.44
CA LEU A 122 -1.86 4.88 14.84
C LEU A 122 -3.28 4.51 15.28
N VAL A 123 -3.62 3.21 15.25
CA VAL A 123 -4.99 2.78 15.51
C VAL A 123 -5.28 2.78 17.01
N TYR A 124 -4.43 2.16 17.84
CA TYR A 124 -4.68 2.03 19.27
C TYR A 124 -4.17 3.20 20.08
N TYR A 125 -2.91 3.61 19.94
CA TYR A 125 -2.31 4.66 20.77
C TYR A 125 -2.83 6.06 20.39
N LEU A 126 -2.80 6.43 19.11
CA LEU A 126 -3.34 7.70 18.61
C LEU A 126 -4.87 7.68 18.46
N LYS A 127 -5.52 6.55 18.71
CA LYS A 127 -6.98 6.37 18.65
C LYS A 127 -7.61 6.78 17.31
N LEU A 128 -6.85 6.69 16.21
CA LEU A 128 -7.36 6.96 14.86
C LEU A 128 -8.36 5.89 14.39
N LYS A 129 -8.52 4.81 15.15
CA LYS A 129 -9.28 3.61 14.79
C LYS A 129 -8.76 3.01 13.47
N THR A 130 -9.33 1.91 13.02
CA THR A 130 -9.09 1.41 11.66
C THR A 130 -9.72 2.40 10.69
N SER A 131 -8.89 3.13 9.95
CA SER A 131 -9.34 4.24 9.10
C SER A 131 -8.47 4.39 7.87
N LEU A 132 -9.03 5.04 6.85
CA LEU A 132 -8.28 5.38 5.64
C LEU A 132 -7.02 6.21 5.96
N LEU A 133 -7.13 7.13 6.93
CA LEU A 133 -6.00 7.97 7.35
C LEU A 133 -4.89 7.15 8.00
N ALA A 134 -5.24 6.24 8.93
CA ALA A 134 -4.24 5.35 9.53
C ALA A 134 -3.55 4.47 8.49
N GLY A 135 -4.31 3.95 7.51
CA GLY A 135 -3.78 3.20 6.38
C GLY A 135 -2.84 4.03 5.50
N ALA A 136 -3.27 5.23 5.11
CA ALA A 136 -2.48 6.11 4.26
C ALA A 136 -1.17 6.56 4.93
N VAL A 137 -1.18 6.90 6.22
CA VAL A 137 0.03 7.24 6.98
C VAL A 137 0.96 6.04 7.06
N SER A 138 0.45 4.84 7.38
CA SER A 138 1.27 3.62 7.43
C SER A 138 1.89 3.28 6.07
N LEU A 139 1.13 3.41 4.98
CA LEU A 139 1.65 3.22 3.63
C LEU A 139 2.68 4.28 3.24
N SER A 140 2.52 5.52 3.72
CA SER A 140 3.51 6.58 3.48
C SER A 140 4.87 6.21 4.04
N PHE A 141 4.94 5.60 5.23
CA PHE A 141 6.20 5.08 5.78
C PHE A 141 6.85 4.03 4.88
N MET A 142 6.08 3.19 4.21
CA MET A 142 6.62 2.22 3.25
C MET A 142 7.06 2.86 1.94
N MET A 143 6.36 3.90 1.48
CA MET A 143 6.68 4.61 0.26
C MET A 143 7.94 5.47 0.40
N LEU A 144 8.16 6.09 1.58
CA LEU A 144 9.23 7.05 1.82
C LEU A 144 10.62 6.56 1.39
N PRO A 145 11.12 5.37 1.80
CA PRO A 145 12.47 4.94 1.45
C PRO A 145 12.70 4.86 -0.07
N TRP A 146 11.71 4.35 -0.80
CA TRP A 146 11.78 4.21 -2.25
C TRP A 146 11.80 5.57 -2.95
N THR A 147 10.93 6.48 -2.50
CA THR A 147 10.87 7.84 -3.06
C THR A 147 12.13 8.63 -2.73
N ILE A 148 12.62 8.56 -1.47
CA ILE A 148 13.85 9.25 -1.06
C ILE A 148 15.03 8.77 -1.89
N ARG A 149 15.24 7.46 -1.97
CA ARG A 149 16.41 6.89 -2.63
C ARG A 149 16.44 7.19 -4.12
N ALA A 150 15.34 6.92 -4.82
CA ALA A 150 15.29 7.18 -6.25
C ALA A 150 15.37 8.67 -6.59
N SER A 151 14.76 9.54 -5.78
CA SER A 151 14.85 11.00 -5.98
C SER A 151 16.25 11.53 -5.66
N GLU A 152 16.90 11.03 -4.60
CA GLU A 152 18.30 11.39 -4.26
C GLU A 152 19.25 11.01 -5.40
N GLU A 153 19.11 9.81 -5.94
CA GLU A 153 19.88 9.34 -7.09
C GLU A 153 19.67 10.24 -8.31
N ALA A 154 18.42 10.53 -8.63
CA ALA A 154 18.06 11.40 -9.76
C ALA A 154 18.66 12.81 -9.64
N ILE A 155 18.70 13.36 -8.43
CA ILE A 155 19.32 14.68 -8.19
C ILE A 155 20.84 14.61 -8.34
N LYS A 156 21.47 13.53 -7.87
CA LYS A 156 22.94 13.33 -7.95
C LYS A 156 23.45 13.14 -9.37
N VAL A 157 22.66 12.55 -10.26
CA VAL A 157 23.02 12.31 -11.65
C VAL A 157 23.08 13.61 -12.46
N VAL A 158 22.46 14.71 -12.01
CA VAL A 158 22.54 16.02 -12.68
C VAL A 158 24.00 16.49 -12.70
N PRO A 159 24.58 16.82 -13.89
CA PRO A 159 25.99 17.21 -14.01
C PRO A 159 26.37 18.39 -13.12
N GLN A 160 27.58 18.35 -12.58
CA GLN A 160 28.08 19.41 -11.70
C GLN A 160 28.27 20.73 -12.44
N GLU A 161 28.58 20.68 -13.74
CA GLU A 161 28.75 21.85 -14.57
C GLU A 161 27.49 22.74 -14.60
N TYR A 162 26.31 22.16 -14.53
CA TYR A 162 25.08 22.96 -14.49
C TYR A 162 24.95 23.76 -13.20
N ARG A 163 25.41 23.21 -12.08
CA ARG A 163 25.44 23.90 -10.79
C ARG A 163 26.46 25.05 -10.82
N GLU A 164 27.66 24.78 -11.31
CA GLU A 164 28.73 25.73 -11.36
C GLU A 164 28.41 26.90 -12.34
N ALA A 165 27.86 26.61 -13.50
CA ALA A 165 27.41 27.63 -14.43
C ALA A 165 26.33 28.55 -13.83
N SER A 166 25.37 27.98 -13.10
CA SER A 166 24.32 28.77 -12.45
C SER A 166 24.89 29.66 -11.33
N LEU A 167 25.81 29.14 -10.53
CA LEU A 167 26.49 29.91 -9.47
C LEU A 167 27.36 30.98 -10.02
N ALA A 168 28.07 30.74 -11.16
CA ALA A 168 28.90 31.72 -11.85
C ALA A 168 28.06 32.89 -12.40
N MET A 169 26.80 32.66 -12.76
CA MET A 169 25.85 33.72 -13.14
C MET A 169 25.27 34.50 -11.95
N GLY A 170 25.75 34.25 -10.72
CA GLY A 170 25.33 34.95 -9.52
C GLY A 170 24.09 34.39 -8.83
N ALA A 171 23.60 33.22 -9.26
CA ALA A 171 22.48 32.56 -8.56
C ALA A 171 22.89 32.05 -7.18
N THR A 172 21.98 32.12 -6.24
CA THR A 172 22.17 31.47 -4.93
C THR A 172 22.04 29.94 -5.05
N LYS A 173 22.59 29.20 -4.10
CA LYS A 173 22.43 27.73 -4.04
C LYS A 173 20.98 27.28 -4.14
N TRP A 174 20.08 27.95 -3.42
CA TRP A 174 18.65 27.67 -3.47
C TRP A 174 18.03 27.92 -4.86
N GLN A 175 18.40 29.02 -5.49
CA GLN A 175 17.96 29.32 -6.86
C GLN A 175 18.46 28.30 -7.87
N THR A 176 19.71 27.86 -7.75
CA THR A 176 20.31 26.81 -8.57
C THR A 176 19.54 25.49 -8.41
N ILE A 177 19.24 25.10 -7.18
CA ILE A 177 18.47 23.87 -6.93
C ILE A 177 17.09 23.95 -7.57
N LEU A 178 16.32 25.02 -7.33
CA LEU A 178 14.95 25.13 -7.83
C LEU A 178 14.83 25.33 -9.34
N ARG A 179 15.77 26.06 -9.95
CA ARG A 179 15.64 26.48 -11.35
C ARG A 179 16.48 25.64 -12.32
N VAL A 180 17.48 24.92 -11.82
CA VAL A 180 18.40 24.15 -12.68
C VAL A 180 18.36 22.66 -12.29
N VAL A 181 18.67 22.33 -11.04
CA VAL A 181 18.83 20.94 -10.62
C VAL A 181 17.49 20.19 -10.58
N LEU A 182 16.49 20.77 -9.90
CA LEU A 182 15.19 20.10 -9.80
C LEU A 182 14.52 19.86 -11.17
N PRO A 183 14.41 20.86 -12.06
CA PRO A 183 13.83 20.63 -13.37
C PRO A 183 14.56 19.55 -14.18
N ALA A 184 15.89 19.48 -14.08
CA ALA A 184 16.69 18.46 -14.74
C ALA A 184 16.47 17.05 -14.10
N ALA A 185 16.23 16.98 -12.80
CA ALA A 185 16.00 15.74 -12.06
C ALA A 185 14.53 15.26 -12.08
N VAL A 186 13.56 16.10 -12.52
CA VAL A 186 12.10 15.76 -12.49
C VAL A 186 11.79 14.38 -13.06
N PRO A 187 12.31 13.93 -14.21
CA PRO A 187 11.97 12.61 -14.74
C PRO A 187 12.34 11.48 -13.79
N GLY A 188 13.50 11.57 -13.13
CA GLY A 188 13.93 10.59 -12.15
C GLY A 188 13.16 10.69 -10.84
N ILE A 189 12.83 11.88 -10.37
CA ILE A 189 11.98 12.11 -9.19
C ILE A 189 10.59 11.50 -9.40
N VAL A 190 9.98 11.75 -10.56
CA VAL A 190 8.67 11.16 -10.92
C VAL A 190 8.75 9.64 -10.91
N THR A 191 9.81 9.07 -11.48
CA THR A 191 10.04 7.61 -11.42
C THR A 191 10.15 7.12 -9.98
N GLY A 192 10.83 7.85 -9.10
CA GLY A 192 10.93 7.51 -7.67
C GLY A 192 9.56 7.52 -6.96
N VAL A 193 8.72 8.51 -7.24
CA VAL A 193 7.35 8.58 -6.71
C VAL A 193 6.52 7.42 -7.25
N LEU A 194 6.59 7.13 -8.54
CA LEU A 194 5.86 6.01 -9.16
C LEU A 194 6.29 4.65 -8.59
N LEU A 195 7.58 4.45 -8.32
CA LEU A 195 8.07 3.24 -7.65
C LEU A 195 7.48 3.11 -6.23
N GLY A 196 7.48 4.20 -5.47
CA GLY A 196 6.87 4.25 -4.14
C GLY A 196 5.36 3.98 -4.19
N MET A 197 4.63 4.55 -5.15
CA MET A 197 3.21 4.28 -5.38
C MET A 197 2.97 2.81 -5.74
N GLY A 198 3.78 2.24 -6.65
CA GLY A 198 3.69 0.83 -7.03
C GLY A 198 3.88 -0.09 -5.84
N LYS A 199 4.82 0.24 -4.94
CA LYS A 199 5.01 -0.47 -3.68
C LYS A 199 3.77 -0.37 -2.79
N ALA A 200 3.19 0.82 -2.64
CA ALA A 200 1.99 1.06 -1.82
C ALA A 200 0.75 0.33 -2.38
N ILE A 201 0.57 0.28 -3.71
CA ILE A 201 -0.54 -0.44 -4.36
C ILE A 201 -0.47 -1.95 -4.09
N GLY A 202 0.74 -2.51 -4.09
CA GLY A 202 0.95 -3.95 -3.85
C GLY A 202 0.82 -4.39 -2.39
N GLU A 203 0.66 -3.45 -1.45
CA GLU A 203 0.64 -3.79 -0.02
C GLU A 203 -0.74 -4.23 0.46
N THR A 204 -0.78 -5.43 1.01
CA THR A 204 -2.00 -6.01 1.57
C THR A 204 -1.97 -6.00 3.10
N ALA A 205 -0.85 -6.42 3.72
CA ALA A 205 -0.75 -6.59 5.16
C ALA A 205 -0.90 -5.27 5.93
N VAL A 206 -0.24 -4.21 5.47
CA VAL A 206 -0.33 -2.88 6.09
C VAL A 206 -1.76 -2.35 6.01
N VAL A 207 -2.37 -2.42 4.83
CA VAL A 207 -3.74 -1.94 4.61
C VAL A 207 -4.74 -2.71 5.47
N TRP A 208 -4.62 -4.04 5.49
CA TRP A 208 -5.53 -4.89 6.27
C TRP A 208 -5.49 -4.59 7.76
N LEU A 209 -4.30 -4.36 8.33
CA LEU A 209 -4.13 -4.09 9.75
C LEU A 209 -4.54 -2.66 10.15
N THR A 210 -4.35 -1.67 9.28
CA THR A 210 -4.51 -0.24 9.64
C THR A 210 -5.76 0.41 9.07
N ALA A 211 -6.15 0.05 7.85
CA ALA A 211 -7.37 0.54 7.22
C ALA A 211 -8.54 -0.45 7.36
N GLY A 212 -8.26 -1.73 7.58
CA GLY A 212 -9.26 -2.80 7.70
C GLY A 212 -9.57 -3.47 6.36
N SER A 213 -10.27 -4.60 6.43
CA SER A 213 -10.72 -5.36 5.26
C SER A 213 -12.17 -5.04 4.96
N GLY A 214 -12.45 -4.34 3.88
CA GLY A 214 -13.78 -4.31 3.32
C GLY A 214 -14.62 -3.05 3.55
N LEU A 215 -15.91 -3.19 3.43
CA LEU A 215 -16.99 -2.20 3.34
C LEU A 215 -16.88 -0.92 4.17
N SER A 216 -16.08 -0.93 5.24
CA SER A 216 -15.95 0.18 6.19
C SER A 216 -15.16 1.38 5.66
N ILE A 217 -14.27 1.21 4.68
CA ILE A 217 -13.33 2.26 4.28
C ILE A 217 -14.05 3.45 3.64
N VAL A 218 -14.98 3.19 2.73
CA VAL A 218 -15.78 4.25 2.07
C VAL A 218 -16.91 4.73 2.99
N PHE A 219 -17.48 3.83 3.79
CA PHE A 219 -18.56 4.17 4.72
C PHE A 219 -18.07 5.07 5.86
N MET A 220 -16.81 4.98 6.30
CA MET A 220 -16.27 5.77 7.39
C MET A 220 -15.94 7.22 6.99
N LEU A 221 -15.61 7.49 5.71
CA LEU A 221 -15.53 8.87 5.19
C LEU A 221 -16.92 9.52 5.06
N MET A 222 -17.96 8.73 4.77
CA MET A 222 -19.33 9.23 4.69
C MET A 222 -20.04 9.23 6.06
N SER A 223 -19.63 8.41 7.02
CA SER A 223 -20.29 8.30 8.33
C SER A 223 -19.86 9.39 9.32
N THR A 224 -18.72 10.06 9.11
CA THR A 224 -18.34 11.23 9.91
C THR A 224 -19.29 12.41 9.66
N THR A 225 -19.93 12.45 8.49
CA THR A 225 -20.95 13.50 8.19
C THR A 225 -22.39 13.03 8.41
N ALA A 226 -22.65 11.74 8.51
CA ALA A 226 -23.99 11.18 8.63
C ALA A 226 -24.32 10.59 10.02
N SER A 227 -23.30 10.40 10.89
CA SER A 227 -23.48 9.79 12.22
C SER A 227 -24.11 10.72 13.25
N GLU A 228 -24.12 12.03 13.01
CA GLU A 228 -24.86 12.96 13.86
C GLU A 228 -26.35 13.09 13.51
N ALA A 229 -26.78 12.58 12.36
CA ALA A 229 -28.13 12.80 11.87
C ALA A 229 -29.14 11.65 12.10
N ARG A 230 -28.72 10.46 12.56
CA ARG A 230 -29.67 9.35 12.80
C ARG A 230 -29.23 8.41 13.91
N THR A 231 -29.50 8.76 15.14
CA THR A 231 -29.90 7.77 16.13
C THR A 231 -31.33 7.33 15.80
N PRO A 232 -31.57 6.09 15.34
CA PRO A 232 -32.93 5.62 15.16
C PRO A 232 -33.56 5.55 16.54
N ASN A 233 -34.65 6.29 16.71
CA ASN A 233 -35.48 6.34 17.90
C ASN A 233 -35.73 4.89 18.39
N SER A 234 -35.48 4.59 19.66
CA SER A 234 -35.62 3.26 20.26
C SER A 234 -36.97 2.59 19.99
N THR A 235 -38.02 3.39 19.78
CA THR A 235 -39.35 2.98 19.39
C THR A 235 -39.45 2.37 17.98
N ALA A 236 -38.59 2.77 17.04
CA ALA A 236 -38.58 2.19 15.68
C ALA A 236 -37.95 0.78 15.66
N ARG A 237 -36.93 0.56 16.51
CA ARG A 237 -36.32 -0.77 16.67
C ARG A 237 -37.27 -1.79 17.29
N HIS A 238 -38.08 -1.35 18.23
CA HIS A 238 -39.07 -2.24 18.88
C HIS A 238 -40.20 -2.63 17.90
N LYS A 239 -40.66 -1.73 17.04
CA LYS A 239 -41.66 -2.03 16.02
C LYS A 239 -41.12 -2.93 14.90
N LEU A 240 -39.83 -2.80 14.52
CA LEU A 240 -39.20 -3.65 13.52
C LEU A 240 -38.96 -5.09 14.05
N ALA A 241 -38.61 -5.21 15.33
CA ALA A 241 -38.45 -6.51 15.99
C ALA A 241 -39.77 -7.29 16.13
N LEU A 242 -40.88 -6.59 16.26
CA LEU A 242 -42.23 -7.17 16.30
C LEU A 242 -42.80 -7.55 14.92
N ALA A 243 -42.25 -6.99 13.83
CA ALA A 243 -42.70 -7.23 12.47
C ALA A 243 -41.96 -8.38 11.76
N LEU A 244 -40.91 -8.92 12.38
CA LEU A 244 -40.19 -10.06 11.81
C LEU A 244 -40.93 -11.35 12.12
N PRO A 245 -41.20 -12.21 11.14
CA PRO A 245 -41.82 -13.53 11.39
C PRO A 245 -40.89 -14.35 12.29
N THR A 246 -41.41 -14.89 13.35
CA THR A 246 -40.68 -15.77 14.25
C THR A 246 -40.10 -16.96 13.47
N PRO A 247 -38.81 -17.28 13.62
CA PRO A 247 -38.24 -18.44 12.95
C PRO A 247 -38.99 -19.71 13.40
N PRO A 248 -39.23 -20.68 12.50
CA PRO A 248 -39.91 -21.91 12.85
C PRO A 248 -39.18 -22.60 13.99
N ARG A 249 -39.92 -22.96 15.05
CA ARG A 249 -39.38 -23.73 16.20
C ARG A 249 -38.76 -25.03 15.68
N THR A 250 -37.46 -25.13 15.65
CA THR A 250 -36.77 -26.41 15.48
C THR A 250 -37.07 -27.31 16.66
N LYS A 251 -37.69 -28.45 16.39
CA LYS A 251 -37.93 -29.48 17.43
C LYS A 251 -36.57 -29.90 18.02
N PRO A 252 -36.45 -30.03 19.34
CA PRO A 252 -35.20 -30.49 19.93
C PRO A 252 -34.89 -31.91 19.43
N PHE A 253 -33.65 -32.08 19.00
CA PHE A 253 -33.10 -33.35 18.54
C PHE A 253 -33.17 -34.38 19.69
N SER A 254 -34.02 -35.38 19.56
CA SER A 254 -34.21 -36.42 20.52
C SER A 254 -32.95 -37.30 20.64
N ARG A 255 -32.30 -37.29 21.77
CA ARG A 255 -31.09 -38.07 22.11
C ARG A 255 -31.33 -39.59 22.27
N SER A 256 -32.36 -40.17 21.70
CA SER A 256 -32.73 -41.58 21.95
C SER A 256 -32.30 -42.59 20.89
N ALA A 257 -31.30 -42.25 20.01
CA ALA A 257 -30.89 -43.18 18.94
C ALA A 257 -29.40 -43.59 19.01
N VAL A 258 -28.71 -43.43 20.14
CA VAL A 258 -27.32 -43.94 20.31
C VAL A 258 -27.24 -44.82 21.54
N SER A 259 -28.00 -45.93 21.58
CA SER A 259 -27.70 -47.05 22.46
C SER A 259 -28.38 -48.30 21.93
N ARG A 260 -27.84 -48.87 20.87
CA ARG A 260 -27.93 -50.31 20.46
C ARG A 260 -27.14 -50.48 19.17
N GLY A 261 -25.98 -51.09 19.28
CA GLY A 261 -25.15 -51.54 18.20
C GLY A 261 -23.70 -51.58 18.61
#